data_7b83a9beab46b5d286649a083da1efdb
#
_entry.id   7b83a9beab46b5d286649a083da1efdb
#
_cell.length_a   1.000
_cell.length_b   1.000
_cell.length_c   1.000
_cell.angle_alpha   90.00
_cell.angle_beta   90.00
_cell.angle_gamma   90.00
#
_symmetry.space_group_name_H-M   'P 1'
#
loop_
_entity.id
_entity.type
_entity.pdbx_description
1 polymer ?
#
loop_
_entity_poly.entity_id
_entity_poly.type
_entity_poly.pdbx_seq_one_letter_code
_entity_poly.pdbx_strand_id
1 'polypeptide(L)'
;SNTKSVKNYVELFKNFKLKVAEAESLGIDQTSSFKSELDGYRAQLIDSYMSDKEGEKAAARAVYDRGDHSVELTHILFRLPEKTVSKDTVAVYQEAMRVYERLQKGEDMETVGKALAEKDKEHVACEYVRCLLPMQSLKVFEDAAYSLPIGVVSEPVRTKLGFHLIKVHSRKPNPGRIHVAHILIAFPKDSAIQDSSAFLAKAQAIYKQVQEGADFGELAKEYSGDAASAKKEGVLPWFGVGEMVQPFEQAAFALSKPGDLSEVVETRFGYHIIKLIDKKGRPSFEEEEKALSRRMGQGERNFELYKAFDDRMKKEYGYVFYPEAYAELQALCNDCFPTDEAFYEKAKDMNKTLMQLDGKDFPQAEFAYYIQRCPFSTKTYA
;
A
#
# COMPACT_ATOMS: atom_id res chain seq x y z
N SER A 1 -2.37 -44.47 -40.19
CA SER A 1 -1.51 -43.54 -39.40
C SER A 1 -1.82 -43.58 -37.90
N ASN A 2 -3.08 -43.85 -37.49
CA ASN A 2 -3.47 -43.91 -36.06
C ASN A 2 -2.82 -45.06 -35.27
N THR A 3 -2.63 -46.24 -35.87
CA THR A 3 -2.06 -47.42 -35.19
C THR A 3 -0.58 -47.19 -34.82
N LYS A 4 0.17 -46.49 -35.66
CA LYS A 4 1.57 -46.14 -35.38
C LYS A 4 1.68 -45.12 -34.22
N SER A 5 0.71 -44.24 -34.11
CA SER A 5 0.60 -43.26 -33.01
C SER A 5 0.29 -43.97 -31.68
N VAL A 6 -0.68 -44.88 -31.64
CA VAL A 6 -1.01 -45.65 -30.42
C VAL A 6 0.17 -46.45 -29.91
N LYS A 7 0.90 -47.13 -30.82
CA LYS A 7 2.10 -47.89 -30.45
C LYS A 7 3.18 -46.99 -29.80
N ASN A 8 3.39 -45.80 -30.34
CA ASN A 8 4.35 -44.87 -29.77
C ASN A 8 3.92 -44.39 -28.36
N TYR A 9 2.63 -44.16 -28.15
CA TYR A 9 2.13 -43.80 -26.81
C TYR A 9 2.25 -44.95 -25.81
N VAL A 10 2.04 -46.18 -26.23
CA VAL A 10 2.27 -47.38 -25.38
C VAL A 10 3.75 -47.48 -24.97
N GLU A 11 4.69 -47.25 -25.88
CA GLU A 11 6.11 -47.24 -25.55
C GLU A 11 6.47 -46.09 -24.58
N LEU A 12 5.92 -44.90 -24.76
CA LEU A 12 6.10 -43.77 -23.82
C LEU A 12 5.55 -44.13 -22.44
N PHE A 13 4.35 -44.71 -22.38
CA PHE A 13 3.73 -45.12 -21.12
C PHE A 13 4.55 -46.20 -20.41
N LYS A 14 5.04 -47.22 -21.15
CA LYS A 14 5.92 -48.23 -20.61
C LYS A 14 7.19 -47.61 -19.99
N ASN A 15 7.85 -46.73 -20.74
CA ASN A 15 9.06 -46.06 -20.27
C ASN A 15 8.81 -45.17 -19.04
N PHE A 16 7.67 -44.48 -18.99
CA PHE A 16 7.25 -43.72 -17.81
C PHE A 16 7.09 -44.67 -16.60
N LYS A 17 6.35 -45.76 -16.73
CA LYS A 17 6.12 -46.72 -15.64
C LYS A 17 7.41 -47.41 -15.14
N LEU A 18 8.33 -47.71 -16.03
CA LEU A 18 9.64 -48.26 -15.65
C LEU A 18 10.46 -47.25 -14.84
N LYS A 19 10.46 -45.96 -15.24
CA LYS A 19 11.15 -44.91 -14.48
C LYS A 19 10.54 -44.70 -13.09
N VAL A 20 9.21 -44.75 -12.99
CA VAL A 20 8.53 -44.64 -11.68
C VAL A 20 8.89 -45.82 -10.78
N ALA A 21 8.80 -47.05 -11.28
CA ALA A 21 9.15 -48.23 -10.52
C ALA A 21 10.61 -48.23 -10.04
N GLU A 22 11.54 -47.79 -10.88
CA GLU A 22 12.95 -47.66 -10.50
C GLU A 22 13.14 -46.58 -9.43
N ALA A 23 12.50 -45.41 -9.57
CA ALA A 23 12.55 -44.33 -8.58
C ALA A 23 12.01 -44.78 -7.22
N GLU A 24 10.90 -45.50 -7.19
CA GLU A 24 10.31 -46.10 -5.98
C GLU A 24 11.25 -47.13 -5.36
N SER A 25 11.86 -48.02 -6.19
CA SER A 25 12.80 -49.03 -5.72
C SER A 25 14.06 -48.45 -5.09
N LEU A 26 14.50 -47.31 -5.57
CA LEU A 26 15.62 -46.54 -5.04
C LEU A 26 15.24 -45.65 -3.86
N GLY A 27 13.97 -45.59 -3.47
CA GLY A 27 13.46 -44.74 -2.37
C GLY A 27 13.55 -43.23 -2.63
N ILE A 28 13.64 -42.80 -3.90
CA ILE A 28 13.75 -41.40 -4.28
C ILE A 28 12.53 -40.60 -3.80
N ASP A 29 11.35 -41.23 -3.88
CA ASP A 29 10.07 -40.67 -3.40
C ASP A 29 10.03 -40.41 -1.89
N GLN A 30 10.92 -41.07 -1.12
CA GLN A 30 11.04 -40.91 0.33
C GLN A 30 12.07 -39.83 0.73
N THR A 31 12.88 -39.37 -0.20
CA THR A 31 13.89 -38.36 0.08
C THR A 31 13.26 -37.02 0.50
N SER A 32 13.94 -36.28 1.39
CA SER A 32 13.48 -34.95 1.83
C SER A 32 13.39 -33.95 0.67
N SER A 33 14.30 -34.06 -0.31
CA SER A 33 14.29 -33.20 -1.50
C SER A 33 13.03 -33.41 -2.34
N PHE A 34 12.69 -34.68 -2.64
CA PHE A 34 11.49 -35.01 -3.42
C PHE A 34 10.21 -34.56 -2.70
N LYS A 35 10.11 -34.84 -1.39
CA LYS A 35 8.94 -34.40 -0.59
C LYS A 35 8.78 -32.90 -0.59
N SER A 36 9.87 -32.15 -0.41
CA SER A 36 9.84 -30.68 -0.43
C SER A 36 9.41 -30.14 -1.81
N GLU A 37 9.90 -30.73 -2.89
CA GLU A 37 9.52 -30.33 -4.25
C GLU A 37 8.05 -30.67 -4.55
N LEU A 38 7.59 -31.86 -4.15
CA LEU A 38 6.19 -32.28 -4.30
C LEU A 38 5.25 -31.35 -3.50
N ASP A 39 5.63 -30.98 -2.28
CA ASP A 39 4.85 -30.05 -1.46
C ASP A 39 4.83 -28.64 -2.07
N GLY A 40 5.92 -28.22 -2.71
CA GLY A 40 5.95 -26.98 -3.50
C GLY A 40 4.96 -27.00 -4.68
N TYR A 41 4.91 -28.09 -5.45
CA TYR A 41 3.92 -28.25 -6.54
C TYR A 41 2.49 -28.32 -6.01
N ARG A 42 2.26 -29.03 -4.89
CA ARG A 42 0.95 -29.06 -4.24
C ARG A 42 0.50 -27.68 -3.81
N ALA A 43 1.37 -26.90 -3.17
CA ALA A 43 1.06 -25.52 -2.75
C ALA A 43 0.64 -24.64 -3.94
N GLN A 44 1.40 -24.71 -5.06
CA GLN A 44 1.05 -23.96 -6.28
C GLN A 44 -0.31 -24.37 -6.88
N LEU A 45 -0.64 -25.66 -6.83
CA LEU A 45 -1.94 -26.14 -7.30
C LEU A 45 -3.08 -25.73 -6.37
N ILE A 46 -2.86 -25.81 -5.06
CA ILE A 46 -3.84 -25.44 -4.04
C ILE A 46 -4.26 -23.98 -4.22
N ASP A 47 -3.32 -23.08 -4.41
CA ASP A 47 -3.59 -21.63 -4.61
C ASP A 47 -4.65 -21.38 -5.70
N SER A 48 -4.63 -22.17 -6.78
CA SER A 48 -5.59 -22.03 -7.88
C SER A 48 -7.01 -22.50 -7.53
N TYR A 49 -7.16 -23.36 -6.53
CA TYR A 49 -8.44 -23.89 -6.05
C TYR A 49 -8.96 -23.18 -4.79
N MET A 50 -8.09 -22.46 -4.10
CA MET A 50 -8.41 -21.77 -2.84
C MET A 50 -8.89 -20.32 -3.08
N SER A 51 -9.43 -19.99 -4.25
CA SER A 51 -10.00 -18.69 -4.53
C SER A 51 -11.49 -18.63 -4.14
N ASP A 52 -11.85 -17.67 -3.33
CA ASP A 52 -13.23 -17.26 -3.10
C ASP A 52 -13.51 -15.99 -3.91
N LYS A 53 -13.91 -16.16 -5.17
CA LYS A 53 -14.12 -15.06 -6.10
C LYS A 53 -15.10 -14.01 -5.60
N GLU A 54 -16.13 -14.41 -4.86
CA GLU A 54 -17.10 -13.48 -4.29
C GLU A 54 -16.49 -12.71 -3.11
N GLY A 55 -15.72 -13.37 -2.25
CA GLY A 55 -14.99 -12.73 -1.15
C GLY A 55 -13.90 -11.78 -1.65
N GLU A 56 -13.13 -12.20 -2.66
CA GLU A 56 -12.13 -11.37 -3.32
C GLU A 56 -12.75 -10.12 -3.96
N LYS A 57 -13.88 -10.30 -4.65
CA LYS A 57 -14.63 -9.19 -5.26
C LYS A 57 -15.17 -8.23 -4.21
N ALA A 58 -15.71 -8.74 -3.09
CA ALA A 58 -16.21 -7.93 -1.99
C ALA A 58 -15.07 -7.12 -1.32
N ALA A 59 -13.90 -7.73 -1.11
CA ALA A 59 -12.73 -7.06 -0.58
C ALA A 59 -12.22 -5.95 -1.51
N ALA A 60 -12.13 -6.24 -2.81
CA ALA A 60 -11.76 -5.25 -3.81
C ALA A 60 -12.78 -4.11 -3.89
N ARG A 61 -14.08 -4.42 -3.77
CA ARG A 61 -15.15 -3.42 -3.75
C ARG A 61 -15.03 -2.48 -2.55
N ALA A 62 -14.74 -3.01 -1.36
CA ALA A 62 -14.56 -2.19 -0.17
C ALA A 62 -13.38 -1.18 -0.32
N VAL A 63 -12.28 -1.59 -0.95
CA VAL A 63 -11.14 -0.70 -1.25
C VAL A 63 -11.52 0.32 -2.32
N TYR A 64 -12.24 -0.11 -3.36
CA TYR A 64 -12.74 0.79 -4.40
C TYR A 64 -13.64 1.89 -3.81
N ASP A 65 -14.65 1.52 -3.02
CA ASP A 65 -15.60 2.47 -2.44
C ASP A 65 -14.93 3.52 -1.52
N ARG A 66 -13.87 3.13 -0.79
CA ARG A 66 -13.03 4.11 -0.06
C ARG A 66 -12.45 5.19 -0.98
N GLY A 67 -12.15 4.85 -2.22
CA GLY A 67 -11.59 5.77 -3.20
C GLY A 67 -12.54 6.87 -3.67
N ASP A 68 -13.81 6.87 -3.26
CA ASP A 68 -14.74 7.98 -3.51
C ASP A 68 -14.31 9.28 -2.86
N HIS A 69 -13.50 9.17 -1.81
CA HIS A 69 -12.97 10.32 -1.09
C HIS A 69 -11.46 10.18 -0.84
N SER A 70 -10.77 11.29 -0.91
CA SER A 70 -9.42 11.42 -0.36
C SER A 70 -9.49 11.91 1.08
N VAL A 71 -8.50 11.53 1.89
CA VAL A 71 -8.37 11.95 3.29
C VAL A 71 -7.19 12.90 3.42
N GLU A 72 -7.43 14.06 4.04
CA GLU A 72 -6.41 15.03 4.42
C GLU A 72 -6.13 14.88 5.92
N LEU A 73 -4.87 14.68 6.29
CA LEU A 73 -4.51 14.35 7.67
C LEU A 73 -3.11 14.88 8.04
N THR A 74 -2.86 14.97 9.35
CA THR A 74 -1.50 15.04 9.93
C THR A 74 -1.27 13.78 10.75
N HIS A 75 -0.05 13.24 10.71
CA HIS A 75 0.33 12.17 11.63
C HIS A 75 1.69 12.40 12.27
N ILE A 76 1.86 11.86 13.48
CA ILE A 76 3.13 11.78 14.20
C ILE A 76 3.49 10.30 14.26
N LEU A 77 4.65 9.94 13.71
CA LEU A 77 5.19 8.58 13.75
C LEU A 77 6.29 8.51 14.81
N PHE A 78 6.14 7.58 15.74
CA PHE A 78 7.18 7.12 16.67
C PHE A 78 7.75 5.83 16.11
N ARG A 79 8.97 5.90 15.56
CA ARG A 79 9.59 4.77 14.84
C ARG A 79 10.03 3.67 15.80
N LEU A 80 9.88 2.45 15.34
CA LEU A 80 10.49 1.28 15.97
C LEU A 80 11.74 0.85 15.19
N PRO A 81 12.76 0.34 15.87
CA PRO A 81 13.91 -0.27 15.21
C PRO A 81 13.48 -1.41 14.27
N GLU A 82 14.28 -1.69 13.26
CA GLU A 82 13.97 -2.75 12.26
C GLU A 82 13.86 -4.14 12.91
N LYS A 83 14.65 -4.41 13.94
CA LYS A 83 14.52 -5.58 14.81
C LYS A 83 14.11 -5.12 16.20
N THR A 84 12.86 -5.33 16.53
CA THR A 84 12.24 -4.81 17.76
C THR A 84 11.78 -5.96 18.64
N VAL A 85 12.24 -6.00 19.88
CA VAL A 85 11.69 -6.89 20.90
C VAL A 85 10.55 -6.21 21.67
N SER A 86 9.72 -6.97 22.38
CA SER A 86 8.55 -6.44 23.10
C SER A 86 8.87 -5.27 24.02
N LYS A 87 10.04 -5.27 24.66
CA LYS A 87 10.49 -4.20 25.55
C LYS A 87 10.57 -2.84 24.84
N ASP A 88 11.15 -2.81 23.63
CA ASP A 88 11.28 -1.58 22.85
C ASP A 88 9.91 -1.11 22.38
N THR A 89 9.06 -2.05 21.97
CA THR A 89 7.68 -1.76 21.57
C THR A 89 6.89 -1.07 22.68
N VAL A 90 7.00 -1.56 23.92
CA VAL A 90 6.33 -0.97 25.08
C VAL A 90 6.82 0.45 25.36
N ALA A 91 8.14 0.69 25.30
CA ALA A 91 8.71 2.00 25.54
C ALA A 91 8.21 3.05 24.52
N VAL A 92 8.25 2.71 23.23
CA VAL A 92 7.77 3.60 22.15
C VAL A 92 6.26 3.81 22.24
N TYR A 93 5.48 2.78 22.58
CA TYR A 93 4.04 2.93 22.81
C TYR A 93 3.73 3.91 23.94
N GLN A 94 4.45 3.79 25.08
CA GLN A 94 4.27 4.69 26.21
C GLN A 94 4.63 6.14 25.86
N GLU A 95 5.61 6.36 25.01
CA GLU A 95 5.94 7.69 24.51
C GLU A 95 4.82 8.26 23.64
N ALA A 96 4.31 7.46 22.68
CA ALA A 96 3.17 7.85 21.86
C ALA A 96 1.93 8.16 22.71
N MET A 97 1.66 7.37 23.77
CA MET A 97 0.54 7.62 24.69
C MET A 97 0.72 8.91 25.47
N ARG A 98 1.91 9.25 25.96
CA ARG A 98 2.16 10.54 26.62
C ARG A 98 1.86 11.72 25.69
N VAL A 99 2.24 11.60 24.41
CA VAL A 99 1.93 12.65 23.44
C VAL A 99 0.44 12.68 23.13
N TYR A 100 -0.22 11.54 22.97
CA TYR A 100 -1.66 11.45 22.80
C TYR A 100 -2.42 12.17 23.93
N GLU A 101 -2.05 11.95 25.18
CA GLU A 101 -2.66 12.62 26.34
C GLU A 101 -2.49 14.15 26.30
N ARG A 102 -1.35 14.66 25.82
CA ARG A 102 -1.11 16.10 25.63
C ARG A 102 -2.06 16.67 24.57
N LEU A 103 -2.21 15.95 23.44
CA LEU A 103 -3.11 16.36 22.37
C LEU A 103 -4.58 16.32 22.79
N GLN A 104 -4.98 15.37 23.64
CA GLN A 104 -6.32 15.33 24.24
C GLN A 104 -6.59 16.52 25.18
N LYS A 105 -5.56 17.11 25.78
CA LYS A 105 -5.66 18.33 26.59
C LYS A 105 -5.69 19.64 25.75
N GLY A 106 -5.67 19.51 24.42
CA GLY A 106 -5.83 20.63 23.50
C GLY A 106 -4.53 21.21 22.95
N GLU A 107 -3.37 20.58 23.18
CA GLU A 107 -2.15 21.00 22.50
C GLU A 107 -2.28 20.78 20.98
N ASP A 108 -1.70 21.68 20.19
CA ASP A 108 -1.74 21.60 18.73
C ASP A 108 -0.82 20.50 18.20
N MET A 109 -1.39 19.58 17.41
CA MET A 109 -0.70 18.41 16.94
C MET A 109 0.51 18.70 16.03
N GLU A 110 0.39 19.71 15.16
CA GLU A 110 1.50 20.06 14.27
C GLU A 110 2.66 20.68 15.04
N THR A 111 2.33 21.59 15.97
CA THR A 111 3.33 22.23 16.83
C THR A 111 4.08 21.21 17.68
N VAL A 112 3.35 20.32 18.35
CA VAL A 112 3.94 19.26 19.16
C VAL A 112 4.77 18.30 18.31
N GLY A 113 4.22 17.85 17.20
CA GLY A 113 4.88 16.87 16.32
C GLY A 113 6.14 17.42 15.66
N LYS A 114 6.13 18.66 15.18
CA LYS A 114 7.31 19.34 14.61
C LYS A 114 8.41 19.52 15.66
N ALA A 115 8.05 19.97 16.87
CA ALA A 115 9.02 20.13 17.95
C ALA A 115 9.67 18.80 18.38
N LEU A 116 8.89 17.73 18.43
CA LEU A 116 9.42 16.38 18.71
C LEU A 116 10.33 15.88 17.58
N ALA A 117 9.91 16.04 16.33
CA ALA A 117 10.70 15.62 15.18
C ALA A 117 11.99 16.44 15.02
N GLU A 118 12.03 17.70 15.40
CA GLU A 118 13.26 18.50 15.44
C GLU A 118 14.23 18.03 16.50
N LYS A 119 13.71 17.60 17.66
CA LYS A 119 14.51 17.10 18.77
C LYS A 119 15.07 15.72 18.50
N ASP A 120 14.31 14.84 17.84
CA ASP A 120 14.68 13.44 17.59
C ASP A 120 14.23 13.02 16.19
N LYS A 121 14.98 13.47 15.17
CA LYS A 121 14.69 13.18 13.74
C LYS A 121 14.82 11.72 13.37
N GLU A 122 15.57 10.95 14.11
CA GLU A 122 15.78 9.54 13.87
C GLU A 122 14.55 8.72 14.25
N HIS A 123 13.94 9.02 15.41
CA HIS A 123 12.85 8.22 15.96
C HIS A 123 11.47 8.85 15.80
N VAL A 124 11.36 10.15 15.54
CA VAL A 124 10.07 10.82 15.39
C VAL A 124 9.97 11.53 14.04
N ALA A 125 8.81 11.39 13.39
CA ALA A 125 8.45 12.17 12.21
C ALA A 125 7.06 12.80 12.41
N CYS A 126 6.89 14.01 11.89
CA CYS A 126 5.58 14.67 11.82
C CYS A 126 5.33 15.07 10.36
N GLU A 127 4.29 14.51 9.77
CA GLU A 127 4.00 14.71 8.36
C GLU A 127 2.55 15.12 8.14
N TYR A 128 2.37 16.09 7.25
CA TYR A 128 1.07 16.47 6.72
C TYR A 128 0.83 15.79 5.39
N VAL A 129 -0.25 15.04 5.29
CA VAL A 129 -0.68 14.31 4.08
C VAL A 129 -1.91 15.03 3.53
N ARG A 130 -1.72 15.77 2.44
CA ARG A 130 -2.78 16.54 1.79
C ARG A 130 -3.87 15.67 1.17
N CYS A 131 -3.49 14.51 0.66
CA CYS A 131 -4.37 13.63 -0.08
C CYS A 131 -3.92 12.18 0.09
N LEU A 132 -4.60 11.43 0.92
CA LEU A 132 -4.44 9.98 1.03
C LEU A 132 -5.58 9.32 0.27
N LEU A 133 -5.23 8.50 -0.73
CA LEU A 133 -6.14 7.61 -1.45
C LEU A 133 -5.89 6.15 -1.04
N PRO A 134 -6.86 5.23 -1.27
CA PRO A 134 -6.67 3.81 -0.99
C PRO A 134 -5.44 3.22 -1.68
N MET A 135 -4.79 2.29 -1.03
CA MET A 135 -3.59 1.59 -1.51
C MET A 135 -2.32 2.47 -1.61
N GLN A 136 -2.30 3.63 -0.95
CA GLN A 136 -1.14 4.52 -0.90
C GLN A 136 -0.35 4.43 0.40
N SER A 137 -0.91 3.77 1.43
CA SER A 137 -0.27 3.62 2.73
C SER A 137 -0.45 2.20 3.29
N LEU A 138 0.17 1.94 4.44
CA LEU A 138 -0.01 0.69 5.17
C LEU A 138 -1.48 0.50 5.54
N LYS A 139 -2.00 -0.73 5.41
CA LYS A 139 -3.42 -1.02 5.63
C LYS A 139 -3.95 -0.51 6.97
N VAL A 140 -3.24 -0.80 8.05
CA VAL A 140 -3.69 -0.44 9.40
C VAL A 140 -3.75 1.08 9.58
N PHE A 141 -2.78 1.80 9.03
CA PHE A 141 -2.77 3.27 9.01
C PHE A 141 -3.95 3.82 8.19
N GLU A 142 -4.17 3.25 7.01
CA GLU A 142 -5.25 3.66 6.12
C GLU A 142 -6.62 3.36 6.72
N ASP A 143 -6.82 2.19 7.35
CA ASP A 143 -8.06 1.84 8.04
C ASP A 143 -8.38 2.84 9.17
N ALA A 144 -7.37 3.22 9.95
CA ALA A 144 -7.53 4.26 10.98
C ALA A 144 -7.88 5.61 10.35
N ALA A 145 -7.16 6.05 9.32
CA ALA A 145 -7.41 7.34 8.66
C ALA A 145 -8.81 7.44 8.06
N TYR A 146 -9.32 6.35 7.45
CA TYR A 146 -10.66 6.34 6.86
C TYR A 146 -11.80 6.19 7.88
N SER A 147 -11.55 5.60 9.05
CA SER A 147 -12.58 5.42 10.10
C SER A 147 -12.65 6.58 11.10
N LEU A 148 -11.56 7.31 11.34
CA LEU A 148 -11.49 8.38 12.33
C LEU A 148 -12.45 9.54 12.02
N PRO A 149 -13.21 10.07 12.99
CA PRO A 149 -13.94 11.32 12.82
C PRO A 149 -13.00 12.50 12.53
N ILE A 150 -13.49 13.47 11.75
CA ILE A 150 -12.74 14.71 11.45
C ILE A 150 -12.45 15.46 12.75
N GLY A 151 -11.21 15.92 12.90
CA GLY A 151 -10.75 16.70 14.06
C GLY A 151 -10.31 15.85 15.26
N VAL A 152 -10.62 14.55 15.29
CA VAL A 152 -10.23 13.64 16.38
C VAL A 152 -8.82 13.10 16.14
N VAL A 153 -8.03 13.03 17.21
CA VAL A 153 -6.73 12.36 17.21
C VAL A 153 -6.91 10.89 17.59
N SER A 154 -6.32 9.98 16.82
CA SER A 154 -6.35 8.53 17.13
C SER A 154 -5.56 8.20 18.39
N GLU A 155 -5.93 7.11 19.06
CA GLU A 155 -4.95 6.38 19.89
C GLU A 155 -3.76 5.92 19.04
N PRO A 156 -2.63 5.51 19.66
CA PRO A 156 -1.47 5.03 18.92
C PRO A 156 -1.82 3.82 18.03
N VAL A 157 -1.74 4.03 16.72
CA VAL A 157 -2.00 3.00 15.70
C VAL A 157 -0.69 2.28 15.39
N ARG A 158 -0.61 0.98 15.67
CA ARG A 158 0.57 0.16 15.44
C ARG A 158 0.71 -0.23 13.97
N THR A 159 1.85 0.07 13.38
CA THR A 159 2.27 -0.42 12.06
C THR A 159 3.67 -1.03 12.13
N LYS A 160 4.14 -1.64 11.05
CA LYS A 160 5.52 -2.14 10.97
C LYS A 160 6.60 -1.04 11.13
N LEU A 161 6.26 0.22 10.92
CA LEU A 161 7.17 1.36 11.08
C LEU A 161 7.24 1.86 12.51
N GLY A 162 6.22 1.60 13.33
CA GLY A 162 6.11 2.13 14.68
C GLY A 162 4.67 2.45 15.07
N PHE A 163 4.49 3.43 15.95
CA PHE A 163 3.19 3.92 16.38
C PHE A 163 2.87 5.27 15.75
N HIS A 164 1.67 5.39 15.20
CA HIS A 164 1.19 6.63 14.61
C HIS A 164 0.07 7.22 15.46
N LEU A 165 0.16 8.52 15.72
CA LEU A 165 -1.00 9.34 16.09
C LEU A 165 -1.50 10.00 14.82
N ILE A 166 -2.80 9.93 14.54
CA ILE A 166 -3.40 10.41 13.28
C ILE A 166 -4.51 11.38 13.60
N LYS A 167 -4.56 12.52 12.90
CA LYS A 167 -5.66 13.47 12.96
C LYS A 167 -6.14 13.77 11.55
N VAL A 168 -7.39 13.46 11.27
CA VAL A 168 -8.04 13.76 9.98
C VAL A 168 -8.56 15.20 10.00
N HIS A 169 -8.18 15.97 8.98
CA HIS A 169 -8.62 17.37 8.83
C HIS A 169 -9.86 17.50 7.96
N SER A 170 -9.89 16.73 6.84
CA SER A 170 -11.02 16.74 5.91
C SER A 170 -11.10 15.48 5.09
N ARG A 171 -12.29 15.24 4.50
CA ARG A 171 -12.53 14.28 3.44
C ARG A 171 -13.07 15.01 2.24
N LYS A 172 -12.44 14.84 1.07
CA LYS A 172 -12.81 15.53 -0.17
C LYS A 172 -13.22 14.48 -1.20
N PRO A 173 -14.33 14.71 -1.95
CA PRO A 173 -14.69 13.83 -3.05
C PRO A 173 -13.53 13.66 -4.03
N ASN A 174 -13.39 12.47 -4.57
CA ASN A 174 -12.41 12.18 -5.61
C ASN A 174 -13.05 12.45 -6.99
N PRO A 175 -12.68 13.53 -7.68
CA PRO A 175 -13.28 13.91 -8.96
C PRO A 175 -12.85 13.01 -10.15
N GLY A 176 -11.97 12.04 -9.90
CA GLY A 176 -11.40 11.20 -10.94
C GLY A 176 -10.11 11.76 -11.52
N ARG A 177 -9.96 11.72 -12.84
CA ARG A 177 -8.74 12.12 -13.55
C ARG A 177 -9.00 13.25 -14.53
N ILE A 178 -7.98 14.08 -14.75
CA ILE A 178 -8.05 15.22 -15.66
C ILE A 178 -6.86 15.21 -16.61
N HIS A 179 -7.10 15.69 -17.83
CA HIS A 179 -6.11 15.85 -18.88
C HIS A 179 -6.08 17.31 -19.28
N VAL A 180 -4.93 17.94 -19.15
CA VAL A 180 -4.76 19.37 -19.42
C VAL A 180 -3.51 19.62 -20.25
N ALA A 181 -3.48 20.77 -20.92
CA ALA A 181 -2.25 21.40 -21.36
C ALA A 181 -1.92 22.60 -20.43
N HIS A 182 -0.62 22.91 -20.29
CA HIS A 182 -0.21 24.08 -19.53
C HIS A 182 0.92 24.87 -20.20
N ILE A 183 1.01 26.15 -19.87
CA ILE A 183 2.17 27.01 -20.15
C ILE A 183 2.73 27.42 -18.80
N LEU A 184 4.02 27.14 -18.56
CA LEU A 184 4.72 27.52 -17.34
C LEU A 184 5.68 28.68 -17.63
N ILE A 185 5.46 29.81 -16.99
CA ILE A 185 6.46 30.89 -16.90
C ILE A 185 7.30 30.62 -15.67
N ALA A 186 8.37 29.86 -15.89
CA ALA A 186 9.18 29.28 -14.81
C ALA A 186 9.98 30.33 -14.06
N PHE A 187 10.06 30.16 -12.75
CA PHE A 187 11.01 30.87 -11.90
C PHE A 187 12.43 30.30 -12.07
N PRO A 188 13.47 31.12 -11.89
CA PRO A 188 14.85 30.65 -11.86
C PRO A 188 15.08 29.63 -10.74
N LYS A 189 15.83 28.56 -11.01
CA LYS A 189 15.99 27.44 -10.07
C LYS A 189 16.76 27.77 -8.79
N ASP A 190 17.68 28.73 -8.84
CA ASP A 190 18.70 28.94 -7.80
C ASP A 190 18.65 30.33 -7.13
N SER A 191 17.61 31.11 -7.34
CA SER A 191 17.50 32.46 -6.77
C SER A 191 16.21 32.60 -5.96
N ALA A 192 16.34 33.11 -4.73
CA ALA A 192 15.21 33.64 -4.00
C ALA A 192 14.62 34.81 -4.81
N ILE A 193 13.41 34.61 -5.34
CA ILE A 193 12.73 35.64 -6.12
C ILE A 193 12.23 36.70 -5.14
N GLN A 194 12.85 37.86 -5.16
CA GLN A 194 12.40 39.01 -4.36
C GLN A 194 11.22 39.73 -5.02
N ASP A 195 11.13 39.69 -6.35
CA ASP A 195 10.04 40.27 -7.13
C ASP A 195 9.65 39.40 -8.30
N SER A 196 8.43 38.85 -8.26
CA SER A 196 7.86 37.99 -9.31
C SER A 196 7.01 38.76 -10.33
N SER A 197 6.92 40.10 -10.22
CA SER A 197 6.02 40.93 -11.03
C SER A 197 6.24 40.83 -12.52
N ALA A 198 7.50 40.78 -12.95
CA ALA A 198 7.85 40.59 -14.39
C ALA A 198 7.39 39.25 -14.95
N PHE A 199 7.47 38.16 -14.16
CA PHE A 199 6.99 36.85 -14.55
C PHE A 199 5.47 36.81 -14.61
N LEU A 200 4.79 37.44 -13.66
CA LEU A 200 3.35 37.58 -13.66
C LEU A 200 2.86 38.40 -14.86
N ALA A 201 3.48 39.52 -15.15
CA ALA A 201 3.14 40.34 -16.33
C ALA A 201 3.30 39.56 -17.63
N LYS A 202 4.38 38.76 -17.76
CA LYS A 202 4.59 37.89 -18.92
C LYS A 202 3.50 36.82 -19.02
N ALA A 203 3.13 36.16 -17.91
CA ALA A 203 2.08 35.16 -17.87
C ALA A 203 0.72 35.76 -18.26
N GLN A 204 0.40 36.93 -17.73
CA GLN A 204 -0.82 37.67 -18.06
C GLN A 204 -0.89 38.09 -19.53
N ALA A 205 0.24 38.53 -20.12
CA ALA A 205 0.31 38.86 -21.53
C ALA A 205 0.04 37.65 -22.43
N ILE A 206 0.59 36.48 -22.07
CA ILE A 206 0.35 35.23 -22.82
C ILE A 206 -1.09 34.76 -22.63
N TYR A 207 -1.61 34.82 -21.40
CA TYR A 207 -3.01 34.50 -21.08
C TYR A 207 -3.99 35.32 -21.96
N LYS A 208 -3.73 36.64 -22.09
CA LYS A 208 -4.51 37.50 -22.96
C LYS A 208 -4.45 37.09 -24.44
N GLN A 209 -3.29 36.72 -24.94
CA GLN A 209 -3.14 36.22 -26.32
C GLN A 209 -3.99 34.94 -26.54
N VAL A 210 -3.98 34.01 -25.59
CA VAL A 210 -4.82 32.80 -25.66
C VAL A 210 -6.32 33.17 -25.68
N GLN A 211 -6.73 34.14 -24.85
CA GLN A 211 -8.14 34.62 -24.85
C GLN A 211 -8.53 35.30 -26.15
N GLU A 212 -7.59 35.95 -26.83
CA GLU A 212 -7.75 36.60 -28.14
C GLU A 212 -7.70 35.59 -29.31
N GLY A 213 -7.50 34.28 -29.03
CA GLY A 213 -7.59 33.21 -30.01
C GLY A 213 -6.25 32.72 -30.57
N ALA A 214 -5.11 33.14 -29.98
CA ALA A 214 -3.81 32.57 -30.34
C ALA A 214 -3.78 31.06 -30.01
N ASP A 215 -3.01 30.31 -30.81
CA ASP A 215 -2.86 28.88 -30.60
C ASP A 215 -2.09 28.57 -29.31
N PHE A 216 -2.75 27.84 -28.41
CA PHE A 216 -2.20 27.49 -27.10
C PHE A 216 -0.93 26.62 -27.21
N GLY A 217 -0.92 25.69 -28.15
CA GLY A 217 0.19 24.76 -28.34
C GLY A 217 1.44 25.47 -28.84
N GLU A 218 1.29 26.42 -29.78
CA GLU A 218 2.43 27.22 -30.29
C GLU A 218 2.98 28.15 -29.18
N LEU A 219 2.11 28.78 -28.40
CA LEU A 219 2.54 29.58 -27.24
C LEU A 219 3.24 28.72 -26.17
N ALA A 220 2.78 27.48 -25.97
CA ALA A 220 3.44 26.54 -25.05
C ALA A 220 4.83 26.17 -25.54
N LYS A 221 5.02 25.91 -26.84
CA LYS A 221 6.34 25.64 -27.45
C LYS A 221 7.30 26.82 -27.31
N GLU A 222 6.77 28.04 -27.47
CA GLU A 222 7.60 29.26 -27.47
C GLU A 222 7.96 29.71 -26.05
N TYR A 223 7.01 29.69 -25.13
CA TYR A 223 7.14 30.38 -23.82
C TYR A 223 7.24 29.44 -22.62
N SER A 224 6.84 28.18 -22.72
CA SER A 224 6.78 27.30 -21.56
C SER A 224 8.16 26.87 -21.07
N GLY A 225 8.41 27.12 -19.78
CA GLY A 225 9.61 26.65 -19.08
C GLY A 225 9.60 25.14 -18.76
N ASP A 226 8.47 24.46 -18.92
CA ASP A 226 8.42 23.00 -18.88
C ASP A 226 8.75 22.41 -20.25
N ALA A 227 10.03 22.20 -20.52
CA ALA A 227 10.53 21.70 -21.79
C ALA A 227 9.98 20.32 -22.18
N ALA A 228 9.51 19.52 -21.22
CA ALA A 228 8.99 18.19 -21.50
C ALA A 228 7.57 18.25 -22.11
N SER A 229 6.70 19.08 -21.55
CA SER A 229 5.34 19.30 -22.08
C SER A 229 5.31 20.28 -23.23
N ALA A 230 6.19 21.30 -23.27
CA ALA A 230 6.28 22.28 -24.36
C ALA A 230 6.42 21.63 -25.74
N LYS A 231 7.26 20.59 -25.87
CA LYS A 231 7.41 19.79 -27.10
C LYS A 231 6.14 19.08 -27.56
N LYS A 232 5.18 18.94 -26.66
CA LYS A 232 3.88 18.30 -26.86
C LYS A 232 2.75 19.32 -26.72
N GLU A 233 2.97 20.57 -27.12
CA GLU A 233 1.96 21.63 -27.08
C GLU A 233 1.45 21.95 -25.67
N GLY A 234 2.30 21.72 -24.66
CA GLY A 234 1.98 21.89 -23.24
C GLY A 234 1.19 20.74 -22.63
N VAL A 235 0.90 19.67 -23.38
CA VAL A 235 0.06 18.55 -22.92
C VAL A 235 0.76 17.74 -21.84
N LEU A 236 0.07 17.56 -20.70
CA LEU A 236 0.49 16.71 -19.57
C LEU A 236 -0.18 15.34 -19.66
N PRO A 237 0.43 14.29 -19.07
CA PRO A 237 -0.28 13.03 -18.84
C PRO A 237 -1.54 13.22 -18.00
N TRP A 238 -2.48 12.28 -18.09
CA TRP A 238 -3.63 12.22 -17.19
C TRP A 238 -3.16 12.13 -15.73
N PHE A 239 -3.74 12.96 -14.87
CA PHE A 239 -3.46 12.93 -13.43
C PHE A 239 -4.72 12.99 -12.59
N GLY A 240 -4.63 12.49 -11.37
CA GLY A 240 -5.67 12.52 -10.35
C GLY A 240 -5.32 13.47 -9.22
N VAL A 241 -6.17 13.49 -8.19
CA VAL A 241 -5.93 14.27 -6.96
C VAL A 241 -4.67 13.76 -6.23
N GLY A 242 -3.87 14.66 -5.69
CA GLY A 242 -2.63 14.36 -4.98
C GLY A 242 -1.39 14.23 -5.88
N GLU A 243 -1.55 14.19 -7.20
CA GLU A 243 -0.43 13.98 -8.13
C GLU A 243 0.29 15.28 -8.54
N MET A 244 -0.36 16.45 -8.39
CA MET A 244 0.20 17.76 -8.74
C MET A 244 0.31 18.67 -7.51
N VAL A 245 1.07 19.76 -7.63
CA VAL A 245 1.09 20.79 -6.57
C VAL A 245 -0.28 21.42 -6.41
N GLN A 246 -0.65 21.70 -5.13
CA GLN A 246 -2.02 22.05 -4.77
C GLN A 246 -2.63 23.21 -5.57
N PRO A 247 -1.98 24.37 -5.77
CA PRO A 247 -2.61 25.47 -6.53
C PRO A 247 -2.90 25.08 -7.99
N PHE A 248 -1.98 24.34 -8.64
CA PHE A 248 -2.16 23.85 -10.00
C PHE A 248 -3.34 22.86 -10.09
N GLU A 249 -3.37 21.89 -9.18
CA GLU A 249 -4.39 20.86 -9.14
C GLU A 249 -5.79 21.46 -8.91
N GLN A 250 -5.91 22.37 -7.96
CA GLN A 250 -7.18 23.05 -7.67
C GLN A 250 -7.69 23.83 -8.88
N ALA A 251 -6.82 24.59 -9.54
CA ALA A 251 -7.19 25.35 -10.73
C ALA A 251 -7.59 24.42 -11.88
N ALA A 252 -6.84 23.32 -12.11
CA ALA A 252 -7.16 22.36 -13.13
C ALA A 252 -8.52 21.70 -12.92
N PHE A 253 -8.79 21.18 -11.71
CA PHE A 253 -10.06 20.53 -11.40
C PHE A 253 -11.27 21.48 -11.33
N ALA A 254 -11.06 22.80 -11.18
CA ALA A 254 -12.10 23.82 -11.25
C ALA A 254 -12.62 24.02 -12.69
N LEU A 255 -11.84 23.69 -13.71
CA LEU A 255 -12.25 23.77 -15.11
C LEU A 255 -13.37 22.77 -15.41
N SER A 256 -14.34 23.14 -16.22
CA SER A 256 -15.58 22.37 -16.42
C SER A 256 -15.68 21.72 -17.78
N LYS A 257 -15.25 22.41 -18.85
CA LYS A 257 -15.47 21.99 -20.25
C LYS A 257 -14.13 21.93 -21.00
N PRO A 258 -13.92 20.99 -21.90
CA PRO A 258 -12.80 21.02 -22.82
C PRO A 258 -12.67 22.39 -23.49
N GLY A 259 -11.46 22.94 -23.46
CA GLY A 259 -11.16 24.29 -23.94
C GLY A 259 -11.17 25.38 -22.89
N ASP A 260 -11.76 25.15 -21.69
CA ASP A 260 -11.71 26.12 -20.59
C ASP A 260 -10.26 26.43 -20.20
N LEU A 261 -10.02 27.69 -19.85
CA LEU A 261 -8.73 28.20 -19.38
C LEU A 261 -8.84 28.58 -17.89
N SER A 262 -7.80 28.23 -17.12
CA SER A 262 -7.64 28.81 -15.77
C SER A 262 -7.20 30.26 -15.87
N GLU A 263 -7.43 31.03 -14.82
CA GLU A 263 -6.65 32.25 -14.60
C GLU A 263 -5.17 31.86 -14.42
N VAL A 264 -4.30 32.88 -14.37
CA VAL A 264 -2.88 32.68 -14.10
C VAL A 264 -2.70 32.16 -12.67
N VAL A 265 -2.12 30.98 -12.52
CA VAL A 265 -1.96 30.26 -11.25
C VAL A 265 -0.51 30.32 -10.80
N GLU A 266 -0.26 30.83 -9.59
CA GLU A 266 1.08 30.81 -8.99
C GLU A 266 1.35 29.50 -8.27
N THR A 267 2.56 28.95 -8.49
CA THR A 267 3.12 27.82 -7.76
C THR A 267 4.57 28.09 -7.40
N ARG A 268 5.20 27.22 -6.62
CA ARG A 268 6.64 27.28 -6.34
C ARG A 268 7.54 27.20 -7.60
N PHE A 269 7.00 26.77 -8.73
CA PHE A 269 7.73 26.62 -9.97
C PHE A 269 7.61 27.84 -10.89
N GLY A 270 6.63 28.70 -10.68
CA GLY A 270 6.30 29.85 -11.52
C GLY A 270 4.82 30.04 -11.69
N TYR A 271 4.47 30.79 -12.73
CA TYR A 271 3.09 31.07 -13.11
C TYR A 271 2.64 30.12 -14.23
N HIS A 272 1.46 29.52 -14.05
CA HIS A 272 0.86 28.57 -14.99
C HIS A 272 -0.41 29.13 -15.61
N ILE A 273 -0.61 28.84 -16.90
CA ILE A 273 -1.87 28.96 -17.61
C ILE A 273 -2.28 27.54 -17.96
N ILE A 274 -3.48 27.10 -17.56
CA ILE A 274 -3.94 25.72 -17.70
C ILE A 274 -5.13 25.69 -18.64
N LYS A 275 -5.12 24.80 -19.63
CA LYS A 275 -6.21 24.54 -20.57
C LYS A 275 -6.74 23.14 -20.38
N LEU A 276 -8.04 22.98 -20.15
CA LEU A 276 -8.67 21.67 -20.05
C LEU A 276 -8.74 21.01 -21.43
N ILE A 277 -8.25 19.78 -21.52
CA ILE A 277 -8.39 18.92 -22.71
C ILE A 277 -9.55 17.95 -22.50
N ASP A 278 -9.56 17.24 -21.36
CA ASP A 278 -10.61 16.26 -21.06
C ASP A 278 -10.68 15.99 -19.55
N LYS A 279 -11.82 15.51 -19.09
CA LYS A 279 -12.07 15.19 -17.68
C LYS A 279 -12.89 13.91 -17.59
N LYS A 280 -12.39 12.96 -16.81
CA LYS A 280 -13.05 11.67 -16.60
C LYS A 280 -13.30 11.46 -15.12
N GLY A 281 -14.51 11.03 -14.78
CA GLY A 281 -14.80 10.52 -13.46
C GLY A 281 -13.88 9.34 -13.10
N ARG A 282 -14.05 8.80 -11.92
CA ARG A 282 -13.40 7.54 -11.57
C ARG A 282 -13.88 6.45 -12.53
N PRO A 283 -13.00 5.54 -12.99
CA PRO A 283 -13.42 4.34 -13.68
C PRO A 283 -14.44 3.55 -12.86
N SER A 284 -15.34 2.82 -13.51
CA SER A 284 -16.27 1.95 -12.79
C SER A 284 -15.52 0.84 -12.02
N PHE A 285 -16.19 0.25 -11.03
CA PHE A 285 -15.61 -0.88 -10.30
C PHE A 285 -15.25 -2.04 -11.24
N GLU A 286 -16.12 -2.31 -12.22
CA GLU A 286 -15.93 -3.39 -13.19
C GLU A 286 -14.67 -3.19 -14.05
N GLU A 287 -14.31 -1.93 -14.33
CA GLU A 287 -13.07 -1.59 -15.04
C GLU A 287 -11.83 -1.72 -14.17
N GLU A 288 -11.94 -1.42 -12.86
CA GLU A 288 -10.81 -1.43 -11.91
C GLU A 288 -10.64 -2.76 -11.17
N GLU A 289 -11.67 -3.61 -11.04
CA GLU A 289 -11.71 -4.82 -10.21
C GLU A 289 -10.46 -5.68 -10.36
N LYS A 290 -10.11 -6.06 -11.59
CA LYS A 290 -8.96 -6.95 -11.84
C LYS A 290 -7.61 -6.32 -11.47
N ALA A 291 -7.46 -5.03 -11.75
CA ALA A 291 -6.21 -4.31 -11.42
C ALA A 291 -6.08 -4.11 -9.91
N LEU A 292 -7.20 -3.84 -9.25
CA LEU A 292 -7.25 -3.65 -7.79
C LEU A 292 -6.97 -4.96 -7.05
N SER A 293 -7.65 -6.05 -7.41
CA SER A 293 -7.41 -7.38 -6.84
C SER A 293 -5.95 -7.82 -7.01
N ARG A 294 -5.35 -7.60 -8.19
CA ARG A 294 -3.94 -7.91 -8.42
C ARG A 294 -3.02 -7.06 -7.52
N ARG A 295 -3.30 -5.78 -7.33
CA ARG A 295 -2.52 -4.91 -6.43
C ARG A 295 -2.66 -5.33 -4.98
N MET A 296 -3.85 -5.70 -4.54
CA MET A 296 -4.10 -6.24 -3.19
C MET A 296 -3.32 -7.53 -2.97
N GLY A 297 -3.31 -8.44 -3.95
CA GLY A 297 -2.59 -9.72 -3.88
C GLY A 297 -1.07 -9.59 -3.79
N GLN A 298 -0.49 -8.47 -4.20
CA GLN A 298 0.96 -8.22 -4.16
C GLN A 298 1.46 -7.55 -2.87
N GLY A 299 0.56 -7.18 -1.96
CA GLY A 299 0.90 -6.40 -0.77
C GLY A 299 0.38 -7.00 0.54
N GLU A 300 0.46 -6.20 1.61
CA GLU A 300 -0.05 -6.60 2.93
C GLU A 300 -1.58 -6.79 2.97
N ARG A 301 -2.30 -6.43 1.90
CA ARG A 301 -3.75 -6.67 1.76
C ARG A 301 -4.10 -8.03 1.19
N ASN A 302 -3.10 -8.85 0.87
CA ASN A 302 -3.33 -10.18 0.32
C ASN A 302 -4.28 -11.02 1.18
N PHE A 303 -4.11 -10.95 2.52
CA PHE A 303 -4.99 -11.68 3.43
C PHE A 303 -6.46 -11.20 3.42
N GLU A 304 -6.75 -9.96 2.97
CA GLU A 304 -8.13 -9.48 2.83
C GLU A 304 -8.89 -10.22 1.72
N LEU A 305 -8.16 -10.57 0.64
CA LEU A 305 -8.73 -11.33 -0.47
C LEU A 305 -9.14 -12.74 -0.04
N TYR A 306 -8.36 -13.35 0.86
CA TYR A 306 -8.60 -14.72 1.32
C TYR A 306 -9.39 -14.81 2.61
N LYS A 307 -9.69 -13.68 3.26
CA LYS A 307 -10.34 -13.68 4.57
C LYS A 307 -11.67 -14.45 4.60
N ALA A 308 -12.52 -14.25 3.60
CA ALA A 308 -13.81 -14.93 3.53
C ALA A 308 -13.63 -16.45 3.36
N PHE A 309 -12.64 -16.87 2.56
CA PHE A 309 -12.25 -18.25 2.41
C PHE A 309 -11.72 -18.82 3.73
N ASP A 310 -10.79 -18.13 4.38
CA ASP A 310 -10.21 -18.55 5.66
C ASP A 310 -11.28 -18.70 6.75
N ASP A 311 -12.18 -17.72 6.86
CA ASP A 311 -13.24 -17.75 7.85
C ASP A 311 -14.22 -18.94 7.61
N ARG A 312 -14.50 -19.25 6.34
CA ARG A 312 -15.27 -20.43 5.96
C ARG A 312 -14.53 -21.72 6.32
N MET A 313 -13.25 -21.83 5.98
CA MET A 313 -12.44 -23.02 6.28
C MET A 313 -12.28 -23.22 7.79
N LYS A 314 -12.04 -22.16 8.56
CA LYS A 314 -11.99 -22.23 10.02
C LYS A 314 -13.30 -22.79 10.61
N LYS A 315 -14.44 -22.39 10.07
CA LYS A 315 -15.75 -22.88 10.50
C LYS A 315 -15.97 -24.34 10.07
N GLU A 316 -15.64 -24.67 8.83
CA GLU A 316 -15.85 -26.01 8.26
C GLU A 316 -14.99 -27.07 8.95
N TYR A 317 -13.72 -26.75 9.22
CA TYR A 317 -12.77 -27.63 9.87
C TYR A 317 -12.70 -27.48 11.39
N GLY A 318 -13.66 -26.79 12.01
CA GLY A 318 -13.74 -26.67 13.46
C GLY A 318 -12.47 -26.08 14.10
N TYR A 319 -11.94 -25.00 13.50
CA TYR A 319 -10.74 -24.33 14.03
C TYR A 319 -10.96 -23.81 15.45
N VAL A 320 -10.08 -24.18 16.35
CA VAL A 320 -10.02 -23.67 17.72
C VAL A 320 -8.63 -23.09 17.97
N PHE A 321 -8.56 -21.92 18.58
CA PHE A 321 -7.31 -21.27 18.97
C PHE A 321 -7.22 -21.19 20.50
N TYR A 322 -6.05 -21.44 21.06
CA TYR A 322 -5.80 -21.45 22.50
C TYR A 322 -4.92 -20.24 22.89
N PRO A 323 -5.55 -19.13 23.35
CA PRO A 323 -4.81 -17.88 23.66
C PRO A 323 -3.75 -18.03 24.72
N GLU A 324 -3.94 -18.94 25.69
CA GLU A 324 -2.97 -19.16 26.78
C GLU A 324 -1.67 -19.76 26.24
N ALA A 325 -1.77 -20.74 25.33
CA ALA A 325 -0.60 -21.31 24.68
C ALA A 325 0.12 -20.28 23.78
N TYR A 326 -0.65 -19.42 23.12
CA TYR A 326 -0.07 -18.31 22.35
C TYR A 326 0.65 -17.30 23.24
N ALA A 327 0.08 -16.91 24.38
CA ALA A 327 0.69 -15.97 25.31
C ALA A 327 2.07 -16.44 25.81
N GLU A 328 2.24 -17.75 26.02
CA GLU A 328 3.55 -18.32 26.39
C GLU A 328 4.59 -18.17 25.28
N LEU A 329 4.22 -18.41 24.01
CA LEU A 329 5.10 -18.16 22.86
C LEU A 329 5.42 -16.66 22.74
N GLN A 330 4.41 -15.81 22.92
CA GLN A 330 4.58 -14.36 22.86
C GLN A 330 5.54 -13.86 23.95
N ALA A 331 5.53 -14.46 25.15
CA ALA A 331 6.44 -14.12 26.21
C ALA A 331 7.91 -14.38 25.85
N LEU A 332 8.22 -15.36 25.00
CA LEU A 332 9.58 -15.60 24.51
C LEU A 332 10.10 -14.43 23.66
N CYS A 333 9.21 -13.70 23.01
CA CYS A 333 9.55 -12.54 22.17
C CYS A 333 9.98 -11.30 22.99
N ASN A 334 9.96 -11.36 24.32
CA ASN A 334 10.54 -10.31 25.15
C ASN A 334 12.05 -10.21 24.99
N ASP A 335 12.72 -11.33 24.68
CA ASP A 335 14.18 -11.44 24.65
C ASP A 335 14.75 -11.86 23.30
N CYS A 336 13.93 -12.36 22.36
CA CYS A 336 14.36 -12.81 21.05
C CYS A 336 13.28 -12.63 20.00
N PHE A 337 13.71 -12.57 18.76
CA PHE A 337 12.78 -12.49 17.62
C PHE A 337 12.26 -13.89 17.25
N PRO A 338 10.99 -14.04 16.77
CA PRO A 338 10.43 -15.37 16.43
C PRO A 338 11.25 -16.16 15.42
N THR A 339 12.01 -15.49 14.55
CA THR A 339 12.88 -16.11 13.54
C THR A 339 14.29 -16.37 14.00
N ASP A 340 14.64 -15.98 15.22
CA ASP A 340 15.96 -16.26 15.79
C ASP A 340 16.03 -17.74 16.22
N GLU A 341 17.22 -18.34 16.09
CA GLU A 341 17.47 -19.70 16.58
C GLU A 341 17.15 -19.82 18.08
N ALA A 342 17.42 -18.76 18.83
CA ALA A 342 17.12 -18.71 20.27
C ALA A 342 15.63 -18.87 20.59
N PHE A 343 14.73 -18.38 19.73
CA PHE A 343 13.29 -18.60 19.89
C PHE A 343 12.95 -20.08 19.69
N TYR A 344 13.45 -20.69 18.63
CA TYR A 344 13.22 -22.10 18.35
C TYR A 344 13.75 -22.99 19.48
N GLU A 345 14.97 -22.76 19.97
CA GLU A 345 15.56 -23.52 21.05
C GLU A 345 14.74 -23.46 22.36
N LYS A 346 14.09 -22.32 22.65
CA LYS A 346 13.19 -22.17 23.79
C LYS A 346 11.83 -22.82 23.58
N ALA A 347 11.33 -22.87 22.34
CA ALA A 347 9.96 -23.30 22.01
C ALA A 347 9.86 -24.74 21.53
N LYS A 348 10.95 -25.39 21.10
CA LYS A 348 10.96 -26.74 20.49
C LYS A 348 10.39 -27.86 21.38
N ASP A 349 10.40 -27.68 22.70
CA ASP A 349 9.89 -28.66 23.66
C ASP A 349 8.53 -28.23 24.29
N MET A 350 7.93 -27.13 23.81
CA MET A 350 6.64 -26.63 24.29
C MET A 350 5.50 -27.42 23.64
N ASN A 351 4.74 -28.18 24.44
CA ASN A 351 3.78 -29.15 23.95
C ASN A 351 2.31 -28.77 24.16
N LYS A 352 2.02 -27.55 24.63
CA LYS A 352 0.62 -27.13 24.74
C LYS A 352 0.03 -26.94 23.35
N THR A 353 -1.22 -27.37 23.16
CA THR A 353 -1.96 -27.18 21.93
C THR A 353 -2.12 -25.68 21.70
N LEU A 354 -1.58 -25.16 20.59
CA LEU A 354 -1.72 -23.78 20.17
C LEU A 354 -3.01 -23.57 19.39
N MET A 355 -3.34 -24.53 18.54
CA MET A 355 -4.60 -24.56 17.79
C MET A 355 -5.02 -26.01 17.50
N GLN A 356 -6.32 -26.16 17.18
CA GLN A 356 -6.88 -27.41 16.70
C GLN A 356 -7.56 -27.17 15.36
N LEU A 357 -7.44 -28.11 14.44
CA LEU A 357 -8.10 -28.07 13.14
C LEU A 357 -8.50 -29.50 12.77
N ASP A 358 -9.78 -29.71 12.43
CA ASP A 358 -10.37 -31.00 12.11
C ASP A 358 -10.07 -32.08 13.18
N GLY A 359 -10.17 -31.68 14.47
CA GLY A 359 -9.90 -32.53 15.62
C GLY A 359 -8.43 -32.88 15.84
N LYS A 360 -7.52 -32.37 15.02
CA LYS A 360 -6.07 -32.56 15.16
C LYS A 360 -5.45 -31.39 15.92
N ASP A 361 -4.67 -31.70 16.95
CA ASP A 361 -3.93 -30.74 17.73
C ASP A 361 -2.61 -30.34 17.05
N PHE A 362 -2.33 -29.03 17.09
CA PHE A 362 -1.05 -28.45 16.65
C PHE A 362 -0.37 -27.77 17.85
N PRO A 363 0.70 -28.36 18.37
CA PRO A 363 1.36 -27.84 19.55
C PRO A 363 2.26 -26.64 19.24
N GLN A 364 2.64 -25.91 20.29
CA GLN A 364 3.56 -24.76 20.21
C GLN A 364 4.87 -25.09 19.50
N ALA A 365 5.45 -26.28 19.75
CA ALA A 365 6.69 -26.74 19.13
C ALA A 365 6.57 -26.84 17.59
N GLU A 366 5.42 -27.32 17.09
CA GLU A 366 5.18 -27.42 15.63
C GLU A 366 5.14 -26.03 14.99
N PHE A 367 4.54 -25.06 15.65
CA PHE A 367 4.56 -23.67 15.21
C PHE A 367 5.98 -23.09 15.19
N ALA A 368 6.76 -23.31 16.24
CA ALA A 368 8.15 -22.85 16.29
C ALA A 368 9.00 -23.47 15.15
N TYR A 369 8.81 -24.75 14.88
CA TYR A 369 9.45 -25.45 13.76
C TYR A 369 9.04 -24.87 12.40
N TYR A 370 7.75 -24.54 12.24
CA TYR A 370 7.24 -23.91 11.03
C TYR A 370 7.89 -22.54 10.77
N ILE A 371 7.95 -21.67 11.79
CA ILE A 371 8.57 -20.34 11.64
C ILE A 371 10.04 -20.43 11.25
N GLN A 372 10.80 -21.33 11.88
CA GLN A 372 12.21 -21.51 11.55
C GLN A 372 12.47 -21.85 10.09
N ARG A 373 11.52 -22.57 9.45
CA ARG A 373 11.63 -23.02 8.06
C ARG A 373 10.84 -22.18 7.07
N CYS A 374 10.05 -21.25 7.58
CA CYS A 374 9.21 -20.41 6.74
C CYS A 374 10.08 -19.50 5.86
N PRO A 375 9.95 -19.56 4.52
CA PRO A 375 10.72 -18.73 3.60
C PRO A 375 10.24 -17.27 3.61
N PHE A 376 9.21 -16.93 4.38
CA PHE A 376 8.68 -15.57 4.44
C PHE A 376 9.68 -14.65 5.12
N SER A 377 10.12 -13.65 4.38
CA SER A 377 10.90 -12.55 4.91
C SER A 377 10.09 -11.88 6.02
N THR A 378 10.64 -11.86 7.24
CA THR A 378 10.07 -11.22 8.42
C THR A 378 9.72 -9.74 8.24
N LYS A 379 10.12 -9.13 7.14
CA LYS A 379 9.79 -7.75 6.78
C LYS A 379 8.30 -7.51 6.50
N THR A 380 7.50 -8.56 6.35
CA THR A 380 6.09 -8.43 5.91
C THR A 380 5.07 -8.61 7.03
N TYR A 381 5.44 -9.20 8.20
CA TYR A 381 4.47 -9.63 9.23
C TYR A 381 4.86 -9.30 10.68
N ALA A 382 5.85 -8.44 10.90
CA ALA A 382 6.20 -7.97 12.24
C ALA A 382 5.37 -6.75 12.66
#